data_01fd42caa014b9b681e0d473d786044e
#
_entry.id   01fd42caa014b9b681e0d473d786044e
#
_cell.length_a   1.000
_cell.length_b   1.000
_cell.length_c   1.000
_cell.angle_alpha   90.00
_cell.angle_beta   90.00
_cell.angle_gamma   90.00
#
_symmetry.space_group_name_H-M   'P 1'
#
loop_
_entity.id
_entity.type
_entity.pdbx_description
1 polymer ?
#
loop_
_entity_poly.entity_id
_entity_poly.type
_entity_poly.pdbx_seq_one_letter_code
_entity_poly.pdbx_strand_id
1 'polypeptide(L)'
;AMQEAERCLDCPNPTCMQGCPVNINIPTFIKNIERGEFLEAAKTLKETSALPAVCGRVCPQEKQCESKCIHLKMGKEAVAIGYLERFAADYERESGNISVPEIAEKNGIKIAVVGSGPAGLSFAGDMAKRGYDVTVFEALHEIGGVLKYGIPEFRLPNKICLLYTSPSPRDRTRS
;
A
#
# COMPACT_ATOMS: atom_id res chain seq x y z
N ALA A 1 -13.44 9.19 8.89
CA ALA A 1 -13.19 8.44 7.65
C ALA A 1 -14.50 8.21 6.90
N MET A 2 -15.54 7.64 7.54
CA MET A 2 -16.83 7.35 6.87
C MET A 2 -17.46 8.58 6.22
N GLN A 3 -17.57 9.70 6.93
CA GLN A 3 -18.11 10.95 6.38
C GLN A 3 -17.34 11.46 5.15
N GLU A 4 -16.02 11.29 5.13
CA GLU A 4 -15.22 11.64 3.96
C GLU A 4 -15.43 10.63 2.82
N ALA A 5 -15.62 9.35 3.14
CA ALA A 5 -15.90 8.30 2.17
C ALA A 5 -17.28 8.49 1.49
N GLU A 6 -18.30 8.97 2.21
CA GLU A 6 -19.62 9.31 1.69
C GLU A 6 -19.58 10.35 0.54
N ARG A 7 -18.55 11.19 0.51
CA ARG A 7 -18.36 12.15 -0.57
C ARG A 7 -18.04 11.50 -1.91
N CYS A 8 -17.57 10.27 -1.93
CA CYS A 8 -17.23 9.55 -3.15
C CYS A 8 -18.49 9.19 -3.94
N LEU A 9 -18.56 9.64 -5.20
CA LEU A 9 -19.72 9.44 -6.08
C LEU A 9 -19.77 8.07 -6.76
N ASP A 10 -18.82 7.18 -6.50
CA ASP A 10 -18.70 5.87 -7.14
C ASP A 10 -18.84 5.94 -8.67
N CYS A 11 -17.99 6.76 -9.28
CA CYS A 11 -18.08 7.07 -10.70
C CYS A 11 -17.97 5.82 -11.60
N PRO A 12 -18.83 5.63 -12.61
CA PRO A 12 -18.72 4.52 -13.57
C PRO A 12 -17.38 4.47 -14.31
N ASN A 13 -16.80 5.63 -14.58
CA ASN A 13 -15.46 5.79 -15.15
C ASN A 13 -14.58 6.59 -14.19
N PRO A 14 -13.98 5.94 -13.18
CA PRO A 14 -13.28 6.62 -12.10
C PRO A 14 -11.92 7.16 -12.56
N THR A 15 -11.89 8.43 -12.95
CA THR A 15 -10.66 9.10 -13.41
C THR A 15 -9.56 9.13 -12.34
N CYS A 16 -9.91 9.04 -11.06
CA CYS A 16 -8.95 8.94 -9.97
C CYS A 16 -8.06 7.69 -10.09
N MET A 17 -8.58 6.55 -10.58
CA MET A 17 -7.78 5.35 -10.83
C MET A 17 -6.70 5.59 -11.88
N GLN A 18 -7.00 6.37 -12.92
CA GLN A 18 -6.03 6.73 -13.96
C GLN A 18 -4.88 7.61 -13.41
N GLY A 19 -5.11 8.28 -12.29
CA GLY A 19 -4.11 9.04 -11.58
C GLY A 19 -3.25 8.20 -10.61
N CYS A 20 -3.61 6.94 -10.38
CA CYS A 20 -2.87 6.05 -9.49
C CYS A 20 -1.87 5.19 -10.29
N PRO A 21 -0.54 5.30 -10.04
CA PRO A 21 0.46 4.52 -10.79
C PRO A 21 0.31 3.01 -10.66
N VAL A 22 -0.27 2.53 -9.57
CA VAL A 22 -0.51 1.09 -9.30
C VAL A 22 -1.97 0.68 -9.50
N ASN A 23 -2.79 1.59 -10.06
CA ASN A 23 -4.17 1.34 -10.45
C ASN A 23 -5.05 0.73 -9.35
N ILE A 24 -4.97 1.28 -8.12
CA ILE A 24 -5.83 0.88 -7.00
C ILE A 24 -7.30 1.09 -7.39
N ASN A 25 -8.15 0.12 -7.05
CA ASN A 25 -9.60 0.28 -7.19
C ASN A 25 -10.14 1.25 -6.12
N ILE A 26 -9.96 2.56 -6.42
CA ILE A 26 -10.24 3.65 -5.49
C ILE A 26 -11.71 3.71 -5.09
N PRO A 27 -12.70 3.65 -6.01
CA PRO A 27 -14.10 3.68 -5.60
C PRO A 27 -14.45 2.53 -4.66
N THR A 28 -14.01 1.32 -4.96
CA THR A 28 -14.35 0.14 -4.16
C THR A 28 -13.82 0.25 -2.73
N PHE A 29 -12.54 0.60 -2.53
CA PHE A 29 -12.03 0.69 -1.15
C PHE A 29 -12.69 1.84 -0.37
N ILE A 30 -13.03 2.95 -1.02
CA ILE A 30 -13.73 4.07 -0.37
C ILE A 30 -15.16 3.65 0.01
N LYS A 31 -15.87 2.95 -0.86
CA LYS A 31 -17.23 2.45 -0.55
C LYS A 31 -17.21 1.39 0.56
N ASN A 32 -16.16 0.58 0.66
CA ASN A 32 -15.99 -0.30 1.80
C ASN A 32 -15.81 0.50 3.11
N ILE A 33 -15.04 1.60 3.09
CA ILE A 33 -14.93 2.49 4.26
C ILE A 33 -16.29 3.12 4.61
N GLU A 34 -17.04 3.58 3.63
CA GLU A 34 -18.38 4.16 3.85
C GLU A 34 -19.32 3.18 4.57
N ARG A 35 -19.26 1.89 4.23
CA ARG A 35 -20.07 0.83 4.85
C ARG A 35 -19.53 0.34 6.20
N GLY A 36 -18.37 0.83 6.65
CA GLY A 36 -17.70 0.35 7.85
C GLY A 36 -16.91 -0.95 7.66
N GLU A 37 -16.74 -1.41 6.43
CA GLU A 37 -16.01 -2.63 6.04
C GLU A 37 -14.50 -2.34 5.90
N PHE A 38 -13.87 -1.89 6.99
CA PHE A 38 -12.50 -1.33 6.92
C PHE A 38 -11.43 -2.37 6.55
N LEU A 39 -11.61 -3.63 6.94
CA LEU A 39 -10.70 -4.72 6.56
C LEU A 39 -10.82 -5.07 5.08
N GLU A 40 -12.03 -5.06 4.51
CA GLU A 40 -12.22 -5.24 3.07
C GLU A 40 -11.65 -4.06 2.28
N ALA A 41 -11.72 -2.84 2.81
CA ALA A 41 -11.04 -1.69 2.21
C ALA A 41 -9.52 -1.91 2.15
N ALA A 42 -8.90 -2.37 3.24
CA ALA A 42 -7.46 -2.68 3.28
C ALA A 42 -7.09 -3.82 2.31
N LYS A 43 -7.94 -4.85 2.21
CA LYS A 43 -7.75 -5.95 1.26
C LYS A 43 -7.79 -5.46 -0.19
N THR A 44 -8.78 -4.62 -0.54
CA THR A 44 -8.88 -4.00 -1.88
C THR A 44 -7.62 -3.18 -2.22
N LEU A 45 -7.07 -2.42 -1.28
CA LEU A 45 -5.82 -1.70 -1.48
C LEU A 45 -4.66 -2.65 -1.82
N LYS A 46 -4.57 -3.79 -1.14
CA LYS A 46 -3.48 -4.77 -1.27
C LYS A 46 -3.57 -5.66 -2.52
N GLU A 47 -4.65 -5.60 -3.28
CA GLU A 47 -4.76 -6.28 -4.57
C GLU A 47 -3.69 -5.80 -5.55
N THR A 48 -3.40 -4.50 -5.57
CA THR A 48 -2.46 -3.88 -6.51
C THR A 48 -1.34 -3.11 -5.83
N SER A 49 -1.48 -2.68 -4.57
CA SER A 49 -0.47 -1.95 -3.81
C SER A 49 0.21 -2.85 -2.79
N ALA A 50 1.52 -3.02 -2.90
CA ALA A 50 2.30 -3.76 -1.90
C ALA A 50 2.52 -2.95 -0.60
N LEU A 51 2.40 -1.62 -0.63
CA LEU A 51 2.82 -0.73 0.45
C LEU A 51 1.74 0.34 0.77
N PRO A 52 0.46 -0.01 1.02
CA PRO A 52 -0.61 0.98 1.15
C PRO A 52 -0.39 1.96 2.32
N ALA A 53 0.12 1.52 3.47
CA ALA A 53 0.40 2.43 4.59
C ALA A 53 1.54 3.43 4.31
N VAL A 54 2.47 3.08 3.42
CA VAL A 54 3.50 3.99 2.92
C VAL A 54 2.89 4.96 1.92
N CYS A 55 2.18 4.44 0.92
CA CYS A 55 1.55 5.23 -0.15
C CYS A 55 0.58 6.28 0.41
N GLY A 56 -0.29 5.90 1.35
CA GLY A 56 -1.21 6.83 2.02
C GLY A 56 -0.54 7.97 2.81
N ARG A 57 0.79 7.88 3.03
CA ARG A 57 1.58 8.91 3.72
C ARG A 57 2.49 9.73 2.80
N VAL A 58 3.04 9.13 1.75
CA VAL A 58 4.13 9.73 0.99
C VAL A 58 3.80 10.02 -0.46
N CYS A 59 2.77 9.40 -1.05
CA CYS A 59 2.32 9.77 -2.40
C CYS A 59 1.91 11.24 -2.45
N PRO A 60 2.24 11.95 -3.53
CA PRO A 60 1.70 13.28 -3.80
C PRO A 60 0.29 13.17 -4.39
N GLN A 61 -0.69 12.72 -3.59
CA GLN A 61 -2.05 12.43 -4.04
C GLN A 61 -2.70 13.61 -4.74
N GLU A 62 -2.41 14.84 -4.29
CA GLU A 62 -2.87 16.09 -4.88
C GLU A 62 -2.39 16.31 -6.34
N LYS A 63 -1.36 15.57 -6.77
CA LYS A 63 -0.84 15.55 -8.16
C LYS A 63 -1.19 14.27 -8.91
N GLN A 64 -1.69 13.26 -8.22
CA GLN A 64 -2.00 11.93 -8.74
C GLN A 64 -3.52 11.67 -8.71
N CYS A 65 -3.97 10.75 -7.85
CA CYS A 65 -5.37 10.31 -7.80
C CYS A 65 -6.35 11.44 -7.45
N GLU A 66 -6.04 12.26 -6.47
CA GLU A 66 -6.91 13.36 -6.03
C GLU A 66 -7.03 14.44 -7.11
N SER A 67 -5.96 14.74 -7.87
CA SER A 67 -6.01 15.69 -8.98
C SER A 67 -6.98 15.29 -10.09
N LYS A 68 -7.37 14.04 -10.15
CA LYS A 68 -8.31 13.49 -11.13
C LYS A 68 -9.72 13.29 -10.58
N CYS A 69 -9.96 13.67 -9.32
CA CYS A 69 -11.28 13.52 -8.71
C CYS A 69 -12.31 14.39 -9.46
N ILE A 70 -13.49 13.81 -9.73
CA ILE A 70 -14.57 14.50 -10.44
C ILE A 70 -15.07 15.73 -9.67
N HIS A 71 -14.97 15.74 -8.35
CA HIS A 71 -15.34 16.89 -7.51
C HIS A 71 -14.65 18.17 -7.93
N LEU A 72 -13.39 18.10 -8.37
CA LEU A 72 -12.64 19.28 -8.84
C LEU A 72 -13.31 19.92 -10.06
N LYS A 73 -13.89 19.11 -10.97
CA LYS A 73 -14.66 19.63 -12.12
C LYS A 73 -15.98 20.30 -11.71
N MET A 74 -16.46 19.99 -10.52
CA MET A 74 -17.66 20.57 -9.92
C MET A 74 -17.34 21.79 -9.03
N GLY A 75 -16.10 22.26 -9.01
CA GLY A 75 -15.66 23.36 -8.15
C GLY A 75 -15.63 23.00 -6.66
N LYS A 76 -15.55 21.71 -6.31
CA LYS A 76 -15.47 21.20 -4.94
C LYS A 76 -14.09 20.60 -4.68
N GLU A 77 -13.72 20.49 -3.40
CA GLU A 77 -12.50 19.79 -3.01
C GLU A 77 -12.57 18.30 -3.36
N ALA A 78 -11.45 17.73 -3.81
CA ALA A 78 -11.31 16.32 -4.04
C ALA A 78 -11.66 15.51 -2.78
N VAL A 79 -12.07 14.25 -2.96
CA VAL A 79 -12.11 13.30 -1.85
C VAL A 79 -10.68 13.04 -1.39
N ALA A 80 -10.46 13.03 -0.07
CA ALA A 80 -9.14 12.85 0.53
C ALA A 80 -8.69 11.38 0.45
N ILE A 81 -8.39 10.92 -0.77
CA ILE A 81 -8.10 9.52 -1.11
C ILE A 81 -6.90 9.00 -0.31
N GLY A 82 -5.83 9.79 -0.22
CA GLY A 82 -4.64 9.41 0.52
C GLY A 82 -4.87 9.24 2.01
N TYR A 83 -5.69 10.10 2.63
CA TYR A 83 -6.07 9.93 4.04
C TYR A 83 -6.93 8.70 4.27
N LEU A 84 -7.83 8.36 3.35
CA LEU A 84 -8.65 7.15 3.42
C LEU A 84 -7.81 5.88 3.22
N GLU A 85 -6.85 5.90 2.29
CA GLU A 85 -5.87 4.83 2.10
C GLU A 85 -5.05 4.61 3.38
N ARG A 86 -4.51 5.68 3.96
CA ARG A 86 -3.80 5.65 5.24
C ARG A 86 -4.66 5.06 6.35
N PHE A 87 -5.91 5.52 6.46
CA PHE A 87 -6.84 5.04 7.49
C PHE A 87 -7.06 3.54 7.38
N ALA A 88 -7.39 3.01 6.19
CA ALA A 88 -7.67 1.59 6.00
C ALA A 88 -6.44 0.72 6.33
N ALA A 89 -5.25 1.13 5.88
CA ALA A 89 -4.01 0.42 6.16
C ALA A 89 -3.63 0.45 7.65
N ASP A 90 -3.84 1.58 8.33
CA ASP A 90 -3.58 1.70 9.77
C ASP A 90 -4.58 0.89 10.58
N TYR A 91 -5.86 0.91 10.21
CA TYR A 91 -6.91 0.13 10.87
C TYR A 91 -6.62 -1.37 10.81
N GLU A 92 -6.27 -1.90 9.65
CA GLU A 92 -5.90 -3.32 9.50
C GLU A 92 -4.75 -3.68 10.43
N ARG A 93 -3.69 -2.88 10.45
CA ARG A 93 -2.52 -3.10 11.32
C ARG A 93 -2.91 -3.09 12.81
N GLU A 94 -3.71 -2.11 13.23
CA GLU A 94 -4.07 -1.91 14.64
C GLU A 94 -5.08 -2.94 15.13
N SER A 95 -5.92 -3.46 14.25
CA SER A 95 -6.85 -4.55 14.56
C SER A 95 -6.16 -5.89 14.80
N GLY A 96 -4.90 -6.04 14.34
CA GLY A 96 -4.19 -7.31 14.35
C GLY A 96 -4.69 -8.36 13.35
N ASN A 97 -5.76 -8.06 12.62
CA ASN A 97 -6.36 -8.94 11.61
C ASN A 97 -5.76 -8.67 10.22
N ILE A 98 -4.45 -8.90 10.10
CA ILE A 98 -3.74 -8.67 8.85
C ILE A 98 -4.13 -9.76 7.85
N SER A 99 -4.71 -9.37 6.72
CA SER A 99 -5.01 -10.30 5.64
C SER A 99 -3.72 -10.81 5.00
N VAL A 100 -3.51 -12.11 5.07
CA VAL A 100 -2.40 -12.78 4.38
C VAL A 100 -2.88 -13.09 2.96
N PRO A 101 -2.15 -12.64 1.92
CA PRO A 101 -2.51 -12.96 0.54
C PRO A 101 -2.36 -14.47 0.27
N GLU A 102 -3.18 -14.98 -0.62
CA GLU A 102 -3.00 -16.33 -1.13
C GLU A 102 -1.64 -16.47 -1.82
N ILE A 103 -0.92 -17.53 -1.50
CA ILE A 103 0.38 -17.83 -2.08
C ILE A 103 0.19 -19.03 -3.01
N ALA A 104 0.59 -18.88 -4.28
CA ALA A 104 0.59 -19.95 -5.24
C ALA A 104 1.53 -21.11 -4.80
N GLU A 105 1.28 -22.29 -5.29
CA GLU A 105 2.18 -23.43 -5.06
C GLU A 105 3.62 -23.11 -5.46
N LYS A 106 4.58 -23.60 -4.69
CA LYS A 106 6.00 -23.37 -4.95
C LYS A 106 6.40 -23.96 -6.29
N ASN A 107 6.96 -23.13 -7.16
CA ASN A 107 7.44 -23.55 -8.49
C ASN A 107 8.91 -24.00 -8.52
N GLY A 108 9.61 -23.97 -7.37
CA GLY A 108 11.00 -24.40 -7.24
C GLY A 108 12.05 -23.40 -7.79
N ILE A 109 11.61 -22.26 -8.33
CA ILE A 109 12.52 -21.26 -8.90
C ILE A 109 12.94 -20.28 -7.80
N LYS A 110 14.26 -20.05 -7.69
CA LYS A 110 14.85 -19.11 -6.74
C LYS A 110 15.09 -17.76 -7.41
N ILE A 111 14.71 -16.69 -6.74
CA ILE A 111 14.94 -15.31 -7.19
C ILE A 111 15.76 -14.58 -6.14
N ALA A 112 16.85 -13.92 -6.58
CA ALA A 112 17.63 -13.00 -5.77
C ALA A 112 17.22 -11.56 -6.09
N VAL A 113 16.82 -10.80 -5.07
CA VAL A 113 16.50 -9.38 -5.17
C VAL A 113 17.61 -8.60 -4.48
N VAL A 114 18.26 -7.69 -5.18
CA VAL A 114 19.34 -6.86 -4.65
C VAL A 114 18.78 -5.48 -4.27
N GLY A 115 18.81 -5.18 -2.99
CA GLY A 115 18.28 -3.96 -2.39
C GLY A 115 16.87 -4.13 -1.82
N SER A 116 16.68 -3.68 -0.58
CA SER A 116 15.42 -3.73 0.16
C SER A 116 14.65 -2.41 0.14
N GLY A 117 14.89 -1.56 -0.85
CA GLY A 117 14.08 -0.36 -1.08
C GLY A 117 12.64 -0.71 -1.51
N PRO A 118 11.75 0.30 -1.67
CA PRO A 118 10.35 0.07 -2.00
C PRO A 118 10.16 -0.78 -3.27
N ALA A 119 10.97 -0.58 -4.29
CA ALA A 119 10.89 -1.37 -5.53
C ALA A 119 11.25 -2.84 -5.29
N GLY A 120 12.37 -3.10 -4.60
CA GLY A 120 12.82 -4.45 -4.28
C GLY A 120 11.82 -5.20 -3.41
N LEU A 121 11.27 -4.55 -2.40
CA LEU A 121 10.28 -5.13 -1.49
C LEU A 121 8.94 -5.42 -2.21
N SER A 122 8.46 -4.50 -3.05
CA SER A 122 7.25 -4.73 -3.85
C SER A 122 7.42 -5.91 -4.80
N PHE A 123 8.53 -5.95 -5.53
CA PHE A 123 8.85 -7.05 -6.43
C PHE A 123 8.98 -8.39 -5.69
N ALA A 124 9.71 -8.39 -4.56
CA ALA A 124 9.88 -9.59 -3.74
C ALA A 124 8.54 -10.14 -3.25
N GLY A 125 7.66 -9.26 -2.76
CA GLY A 125 6.32 -9.64 -2.33
C GLY A 125 5.47 -10.22 -3.45
N ASP A 126 5.48 -9.60 -4.62
CA ASP A 126 4.71 -10.09 -5.77
C ASP A 126 5.23 -11.43 -6.31
N MET A 127 6.54 -11.63 -6.31
CA MET A 127 7.12 -12.91 -6.71
C MET A 127 6.85 -14.00 -5.69
N ALA A 128 6.91 -13.70 -4.39
CA ALA A 128 6.57 -14.64 -3.33
C ALA A 128 5.12 -15.13 -3.43
N LYS A 129 4.17 -14.20 -3.70
CA LYS A 129 2.75 -14.56 -3.95
C LYS A 129 2.59 -15.54 -5.12
N ARG A 130 3.45 -15.44 -6.13
CA ARG A 130 3.45 -16.33 -7.32
C ARG A 130 4.20 -17.66 -7.11
N GLY A 131 4.60 -17.97 -5.88
CA GLY A 131 5.23 -19.24 -5.52
C GLY A 131 6.73 -19.33 -5.77
N TYR A 132 7.40 -18.21 -6.06
CA TYR A 132 8.86 -18.17 -6.16
C TYR A 132 9.53 -18.18 -4.77
N ASP A 133 10.72 -18.77 -4.69
CA ASP A 133 11.57 -18.73 -3.48
C ASP A 133 12.46 -17.49 -3.55
N VAL A 134 12.04 -16.42 -2.88
CA VAL A 134 12.66 -15.10 -3.01
C VAL A 134 13.61 -14.82 -1.85
N THR A 135 14.84 -14.41 -2.16
CA THR A 135 15.82 -13.93 -1.19
C THR A 135 16.16 -12.48 -1.49
N VAL A 136 16.00 -11.60 -0.49
CA VAL A 136 16.36 -10.18 -0.60
C VAL A 136 17.73 -9.96 0.04
N PHE A 137 18.66 -9.36 -0.70
CA PHE A 137 19.99 -8.98 -0.24
C PHE A 137 20.05 -7.47 -0.02
N GLU A 138 20.47 -7.05 1.17
CA GLU A 138 20.61 -5.64 1.54
C GLU A 138 22.04 -5.37 2.01
N ALA A 139 22.62 -4.30 1.51
CA ALA A 139 23.99 -3.90 1.88
C ALA A 139 24.04 -3.05 3.15
N LEU A 140 22.94 -2.38 3.48
CA LEU A 140 22.83 -1.56 4.69
C LEU A 140 22.38 -2.44 5.87
N HIS A 141 22.65 -1.96 7.08
CA HIS A 141 22.32 -2.69 8.31
C HIS A 141 20.83 -2.74 8.66
N GLU A 142 20.01 -1.90 8.02
CA GLU A 142 18.55 -1.95 8.13
C GLU A 142 17.89 -1.98 6.75
N ILE A 143 16.80 -2.72 6.64
CA ILE A 143 16.01 -2.83 5.42
C ILE A 143 15.13 -1.60 5.21
N GLY A 144 14.70 -1.37 3.98
CA GLY A 144 13.76 -0.30 3.62
C GLY A 144 14.33 0.76 2.67
N GLY A 145 15.64 0.83 2.50
CA GLY A 145 16.26 1.80 1.60
C GLY A 145 15.80 3.24 1.85
N VAL A 146 15.33 3.93 0.81
CA VAL A 146 14.85 5.32 0.94
C VAL A 146 13.69 5.49 1.94
N LEU A 147 12.90 4.47 2.18
CA LEU A 147 11.80 4.54 3.17
C LEU A 147 12.35 4.75 4.58
N LYS A 148 13.49 4.13 4.87
CA LYS A 148 14.16 4.22 6.18
C LYS A 148 15.16 5.37 6.25
N TYR A 149 15.97 5.55 5.22
CA TYR A 149 17.13 6.44 5.25
C TYR A 149 16.90 7.80 4.57
N GLY A 150 15.84 7.92 3.74
CA GLY A 150 15.60 9.11 2.93
C GLY A 150 14.35 9.89 3.29
N ILE A 151 13.33 9.25 3.87
CA ILE A 151 12.07 9.92 4.22
C ILE A 151 12.11 10.30 5.70
N PRO A 152 11.87 11.59 6.05
CA PRO A 152 11.87 12.01 7.46
C PRO A 152 10.85 11.27 8.31
N GLU A 153 11.20 10.99 9.57
CA GLU A 153 10.38 10.26 10.55
C GLU A 153 8.97 10.86 10.72
N PHE A 154 8.84 12.19 10.69
CA PHE A 154 7.55 12.85 10.81
C PHE A 154 6.63 12.63 9.60
N ARG A 155 7.19 12.31 8.43
CA ARG A 155 6.42 11.99 7.22
C ARG A 155 6.10 10.51 7.15
N LEU A 156 7.08 9.66 7.36
CA LEU A 156 6.95 8.21 7.38
C LEU A 156 7.63 7.65 8.63
N PRO A 157 6.86 7.39 9.70
CA PRO A 157 7.42 6.81 10.92
C PRO A 157 8.14 5.50 10.65
N ASN A 158 9.35 5.34 11.20
CA ASN A 158 10.16 4.13 11.07
C ASN A 158 9.39 2.87 11.46
N LYS A 159 8.51 2.97 12.46
CA LYS A 159 7.61 1.89 12.86
C LYS A 159 6.76 1.37 11.70
N ILE A 160 6.26 2.26 10.84
CA ILE A 160 5.48 1.88 9.66
C ILE A 160 6.38 1.24 8.62
N CYS A 161 7.57 1.82 8.38
CA CYS A 161 8.56 1.28 7.47
C CYS A 161 8.91 -0.17 7.85
N LEU A 162 9.28 -0.42 9.10
CA LEU A 162 9.68 -1.75 9.60
C LEU A 162 8.58 -2.81 9.45
N LEU A 163 7.31 -2.45 9.64
CA LEU A 163 6.19 -3.39 9.49
C LEU A 163 6.00 -3.90 8.05
N TYR A 164 6.30 -3.05 7.07
CA TYR A 164 6.23 -3.43 5.65
C TYR A 164 7.53 -3.98 5.10
N THR A 165 8.64 -3.77 5.79
CA THR A 165 9.96 -4.20 5.38
C THR A 165 10.47 -5.37 6.21
N SER A 166 9.84 -5.64 7.38
CA SER A 166 10.22 -6.79 8.19
C SER A 166 9.84 -8.07 7.46
N PRO A 167 10.81 -8.93 7.17
CA PRO A 167 10.50 -10.27 6.72
C PRO A 167 9.66 -10.99 7.79
N SER A 168 8.89 -11.99 7.36
CA SER A 168 8.18 -12.88 8.27
C SER A 168 9.11 -13.30 9.43
N PRO A 169 8.60 -13.55 10.66
CA PRO A 169 9.40 -14.03 11.79
C PRO A 169 10.23 -15.28 11.48
N ARG A 170 10.02 -15.93 10.32
CA ARG A 170 10.78 -17.07 9.82
C ARG A 170 12.04 -16.68 9.03
N ASP A 171 12.13 -15.42 8.58
CA ASP A 171 13.29 -14.96 7.81
C ASP A 171 14.33 -14.41 8.76
N ARG A 172 15.23 -15.30 9.18
CA ARG A 172 16.39 -14.90 9.97
C ARG A 172 17.35 -14.12 9.08
N THR A 173 17.61 -12.87 9.44
CA THR A 173 18.79 -12.14 8.96
C THR A 173 20.03 -12.97 9.29
N ARG A 174 20.71 -13.50 8.29
CA ARG A 174 22.08 -13.98 8.45
C ARG A 174 22.99 -12.77 8.26
N SER A 175 23.58 -12.31 9.36
CA SER A 175 24.76 -11.45 9.35
C SER A 175 25.95 -12.16 8.71
#